data_b3737796e680ab6e4fddd10237e9fab8
#
_entry.id   b3737796e680ab6e4fddd10237e9fab8
#
_cell.length_a   1.000
_cell.length_b   1.000
_cell.length_c   1.000
_cell.angle_alpha   90.00
_cell.angle_beta   90.00
_cell.angle_gamma   90.00
#
_symmetry.space_group_name_H-M   'P 1'
#
loop_
_entity.id
_entity.type
_entity.pdbx_description
1 polymer ?
#
loop_
_entity_poly.entity_id
_entity_poly.type
_entity_poly.pdbx_seq_one_letter_code
_entity_poly.pdbx_strand_id
1 'polypeptide(L)'
;FFHLEFFRLLVDKEGLGKKGDIVALEVNMRPAGGWTPDMYNYANSVDVYSIWADMVVYDKTYVDLNQRKYFAVYAGRRNGKKYIHTPEEIRERYHDQIVMDEDIPEIISGAMGDHMWTARLDTEEQKDEFIDFVQATWQ
;
A
#
# COMPACT_ATOMS: atom_id res chain seq x y z
N PHE A 1 -2.64 -11.87 15.19
CA PHE A 1 -2.55 -10.74 14.26
C PHE A 1 -1.78 -9.59 14.89
N PHE A 2 -0.79 -9.07 14.21
CA PHE A 2 -0.08 -7.86 14.64
C PHE A 2 0.52 -7.17 13.40
N HIS A 3 0.80 -5.86 13.50
CA HIS A 3 1.68 -5.16 12.57
C HIS A 3 2.74 -4.38 13.36
N LEU A 4 3.90 -4.26 12.74
CA LEU A 4 5.05 -3.57 13.29
C LEU A 4 5.49 -2.48 12.32
N GLU A 5 5.75 -1.29 12.83
CA GLU A 5 6.25 -0.17 12.04
C GLU A 5 7.66 0.23 12.48
N PHE A 6 8.50 0.54 11.50
CA PHE A 6 9.90 0.88 11.73
C PHE A 6 10.34 2.03 10.84
N PHE A 7 11.27 2.82 11.33
CA PHE A 7 12.06 3.74 10.51
C PHE A 7 13.41 3.12 10.18
N ARG A 8 13.87 3.31 8.94
CA ARG A 8 15.26 3.14 8.58
C ARG A 8 15.94 4.51 8.59
N LEU A 9 16.97 4.70 9.41
CA LEU A 9 17.68 5.96 9.50
C LEU A 9 18.45 6.27 8.20
N LEU A 10 18.18 7.42 7.60
CA LEU A 10 18.86 7.89 6.39
C LEU A 10 20.14 8.66 6.71
N VAL A 11 20.30 9.10 7.96
CA VAL A 11 21.46 9.80 8.51
C VAL A 11 21.68 9.36 9.95
N ASP A 12 22.86 9.63 10.51
CA ASP A 12 23.12 9.43 11.94
C ASP A 12 22.19 10.34 12.76
N LYS A 13 21.59 9.79 13.81
CA LYS A 13 20.72 10.50 14.74
C LYS A 13 21.16 10.25 16.17
N GLU A 14 21.58 11.31 16.85
CA GLU A 14 21.96 11.25 18.26
C GLU A 14 20.79 10.70 19.11
N GLY A 15 21.09 9.75 19.99
CA GLY A 15 20.10 9.09 20.84
C GLY A 15 19.23 8.02 20.14
N LEU A 16 19.32 7.85 18.80
CA LEU A 16 18.54 6.85 18.06
C LEU A 16 19.40 5.80 17.35
N GLY A 17 20.50 6.20 16.71
CA GLY A 17 21.36 5.26 15.98
C GLY A 17 22.08 5.87 14.79
N LYS A 18 22.70 5.01 13.98
CA LYS A 18 23.47 5.37 12.79
C LYS A 18 22.66 5.21 11.51
N LYS A 19 23.14 5.84 10.43
CA LYS A 19 22.60 5.63 9.10
C LYS A 19 22.49 4.13 8.77
N GLY A 20 21.30 3.70 8.38
CA GLY A 20 20.99 2.31 8.04
C GLY A 20 20.36 1.51 9.17
N ASP A 21 20.44 1.96 10.41
CA ASP A 21 19.83 1.30 11.55
C ASP A 21 18.29 1.33 11.44
N ILE A 22 17.66 0.29 11.99
CA ILE A 22 16.21 0.16 12.08
C ILE A 22 15.75 0.54 13.48
N VAL A 23 14.86 1.51 13.55
CA VAL A 23 14.29 2.01 14.82
C VAL A 23 12.81 1.68 14.85
N ALA A 24 12.35 1.00 15.90
CA ALA A 24 10.94 0.67 16.08
C ALA A 24 10.11 1.95 16.29
N LEU A 25 8.97 2.02 15.60
CA LEU A 25 8.01 3.10 15.76
C LEU A 25 6.80 2.62 16.56
N GLU A 26 6.14 1.57 16.09
CA GLU A 26 4.86 1.13 16.61
C GLU A 26 4.72 -0.39 16.57
N VAL A 27 4.04 -0.94 17.59
CA VAL A 27 3.62 -2.34 17.66
C VAL A 27 2.12 -2.37 17.96
N ASN A 28 1.33 -2.94 17.07
CA ASN A 28 -0.11 -3.09 17.23
C ASN A 28 -0.54 -4.53 17.12
N MET A 29 -1.41 -4.96 18.04
CA MET A 29 -2.01 -6.31 18.05
C MET A 29 -3.34 -6.32 17.28
N ARG A 30 -3.35 -5.79 16.09
CA ARG A 30 -4.46 -5.69 15.16
C ARG A 30 -3.94 -5.62 13.71
N PRO A 31 -4.79 -5.77 12.67
CA PRO A 31 -4.41 -5.45 11.30
C PRO A 31 -3.95 -3.99 11.17
N ALA A 32 -3.11 -3.72 10.20
CA ALA A 32 -2.70 -2.36 9.84
C ALA A 32 -3.93 -1.52 9.42
N GLY A 33 -3.81 -0.21 9.53
CA GLY A 33 -4.87 0.72 9.14
C GLY A 33 -4.82 1.14 7.66
N GLY A 34 -5.71 2.06 7.29
CA GLY A 34 -5.84 2.56 5.93
C GLY A 34 -6.20 1.44 4.96
N TRP A 35 -5.70 1.50 3.73
CA TRP A 35 -5.94 0.51 2.68
C TRP A 35 -4.98 -0.71 2.71
N THR A 36 -4.13 -0.83 3.74
CA THR A 36 -3.19 -1.95 3.86
C THR A 36 -3.89 -3.32 3.91
N PRO A 37 -5.00 -3.50 4.66
CA PRO A 37 -5.76 -4.75 4.63
C PRO A 37 -6.31 -5.08 3.24
N ASP A 38 -6.84 -4.09 2.52
CA ASP A 38 -7.39 -4.28 1.17
C ASP A 38 -6.28 -4.63 0.18
N MET A 39 -5.13 -3.97 0.25
CA MET A 39 -3.95 -4.33 -0.55
C MET A 39 -3.49 -5.76 -0.26
N TYR A 40 -3.54 -6.19 1.00
CA TYR A 40 -3.22 -7.56 1.37
C TYR A 40 -4.22 -8.55 0.76
N ASN A 41 -5.51 -8.23 0.79
CA ASN A 41 -6.57 -9.02 0.16
C ASN A 41 -6.34 -9.16 -1.35
N TYR A 42 -6.05 -8.06 -2.05
CA TYR A 42 -5.78 -8.08 -3.48
C TYR A 42 -4.51 -8.84 -3.84
N ALA A 43 -3.42 -8.67 -3.05
CA ALA A 43 -2.15 -9.37 -3.32
C ALA A 43 -2.27 -10.89 -3.15
N ASN A 44 -3.09 -11.36 -2.23
CA ASN A 44 -3.14 -12.77 -1.84
C ASN A 44 -4.45 -13.48 -2.21
N SER A 45 -5.44 -12.74 -2.72
CA SER A 45 -6.80 -13.25 -2.99
C SER A 45 -7.44 -13.88 -1.74
N VAL A 46 -7.36 -13.19 -0.61
CA VAL A 46 -7.91 -13.59 0.68
C VAL A 46 -8.82 -12.50 1.25
N ASP A 47 -9.50 -12.79 2.35
CA ASP A 47 -10.18 -11.80 3.18
C ASP A 47 -9.50 -11.74 4.56
N VAL A 48 -8.64 -10.74 4.74
CA VAL A 48 -7.88 -10.53 5.98
C VAL A 48 -8.79 -10.21 7.17
N TYR A 49 -9.95 -9.63 6.92
CA TYR A 49 -10.92 -9.32 7.98
C TYR A 49 -11.56 -10.59 8.53
N SER A 50 -11.95 -11.54 7.65
CA SER A 50 -12.42 -12.86 8.05
C SER A 50 -11.32 -13.65 8.77
N ILE A 51 -10.08 -13.61 8.25
CA ILE A 51 -8.93 -14.24 8.91
C ILE A 51 -8.73 -13.68 10.32
N TRP A 52 -8.83 -12.35 10.49
CA TRP A 52 -8.70 -11.74 11.80
C TRP A 52 -9.83 -12.14 12.74
N ALA A 53 -11.08 -12.18 12.27
CA ALA A 53 -12.21 -12.67 13.04
C ALA A 53 -12.00 -14.12 13.50
N ASP A 54 -11.57 -14.99 12.61
CA ASP A 54 -11.25 -16.39 12.93
C ASP A 54 -10.15 -16.50 13.99
N MET A 55 -9.09 -15.72 13.90
CA MET A 55 -8.01 -15.69 14.88
C MET A 55 -8.50 -15.22 16.26
N VAL A 56 -9.41 -14.24 16.31
CA VAL A 56 -9.96 -13.72 17.57
C VAL A 56 -10.90 -14.74 18.22
N VAL A 57 -11.73 -15.40 17.42
CA VAL A 57 -12.78 -16.31 17.92
C VAL A 57 -12.25 -17.72 18.17
N TYR A 58 -11.39 -18.23 17.28
CA TYR A 58 -10.98 -19.65 17.26
C TYR A 58 -9.47 -19.86 17.48
N ASP A 59 -8.68 -18.78 17.63
CA ASP A 59 -7.21 -18.79 17.73
C ASP A 59 -6.53 -19.53 16.56
N LYS A 60 -7.14 -19.55 15.40
CA LYS A 60 -6.62 -20.21 14.18
C LYS A 60 -7.30 -19.70 12.92
N THR A 61 -6.63 -19.87 11.80
CA THR A 61 -7.22 -19.74 10.47
C THR A 61 -6.88 -20.98 9.62
N TYR A 62 -7.71 -21.28 8.64
CA TYR A 62 -7.50 -22.36 7.67
C TYR A 62 -7.00 -21.84 6.32
N VAL A 63 -6.81 -20.54 6.19
CA VAL A 63 -6.33 -19.91 4.96
C VAL A 63 -4.82 -20.13 4.85
N ASP A 64 -4.35 -20.59 3.67
CA ASP A 64 -2.93 -20.64 3.38
C ASP A 64 -2.40 -19.22 3.11
N LEU A 65 -1.63 -18.70 4.05
CA LEU A 65 -1.06 -17.35 4.01
C LEU A 65 0.29 -17.28 3.25
N ASN A 66 0.81 -18.41 2.78
CA ASN A 66 2.13 -18.48 2.14
C ASN A 66 2.09 -18.25 0.63
N GLN A 67 0.91 -18.19 0.03
CA GLN A 67 0.73 -18.02 -1.41
C GLN A 67 0.45 -16.55 -1.75
N ARG A 68 1.51 -15.80 -2.02
CA ARG A 68 1.37 -14.50 -2.68
C ARG A 68 1.14 -14.72 -4.17
N LYS A 69 0.00 -14.20 -4.70
CA LYS A 69 -0.39 -14.40 -6.09
C LYS A 69 -0.10 -13.20 -6.98
N TYR A 70 -0.17 -11.99 -6.41
CA TYR A 70 -0.14 -10.73 -7.15
C TYR A 70 0.70 -9.69 -6.41
N PHE A 71 1.06 -8.64 -7.15
CA PHE A 71 1.57 -7.39 -6.60
C PHE A 71 0.41 -6.40 -6.46
N ALA A 72 0.03 -6.03 -5.24
CA ALA A 72 -0.89 -4.94 -4.99
C ALA A 72 -0.12 -3.65 -4.76
N VAL A 73 -0.44 -2.62 -5.50
CA VAL A 73 0.29 -1.34 -5.51
C VAL A 73 -0.68 -0.20 -5.26
N TYR A 74 -0.35 0.63 -4.28
CA TYR A 74 -0.99 1.90 -4.03
C TYR A 74 -0.19 3.02 -4.72
N ALA A 75 -0.83 3.84 -5.53
CA ALA A 75 -0.24 5.02 -6.16
C ALA A 75 -1.14 6.24 -5.91
N GLY A 76 -0.73 7.10 -4.99
CA GLY A 76 -1.43 8.36 -4.68
C GLY A 76 -0.88 9.54 -5.48
N ARG A 77 -1.75 10.46 -5.87
CA ARG A 77 -1.40 11.75 -6.47
C ARG A 77 -1.82 12.91 -5.58
N ARG A 78 -1.12 14.03 -5.73
CA ARG A 78 -1.41 15.28 -5.03
C ARG A 78 -1.93 16.33 -5.99
N ASN A 79 -2.99 17.02 -5.59
CA ASN A 79 -3.44 18.22 -6.26
C ASN A 79 -2.31 19.27 -6.30
N GLY A 80 -2.21 20.01 -7.39
CA GLY A 80 -1.15 21.02 -7.56
C GLY A 80 0.18 20.50 -8.13
N LYS A 81 0.40 19.19 -8.20
CA LYS A 81 1.49 18.60 -9.00
C LYS A 81 1.07 18.44 -10.46
N LYS A 82 1.99 18.71 -11.37
CA LYS A 82 1.77 18.56 -12.82
C LYS A 82 2.24 17.16 -13.25
N TYR A 83 1.31 16.26 -13.38
CA TYR A 83 1.57 14.91 -13.90
C TYR A 83 1.50 14.88 -15.43
N ILE A 84 2.25 13.97 -16.04
CA ILE A 84 2.30 13.80 -17.50
C ILE A 84 0.98 13.18 -17.98
N HIS A 85 0.53 12.13 -17.31
CA HIS A 85 -0.67 11.38 -17.70
C HIS A 85 -1.90 11.87 -16.91
N THR A 86 -3.03 11.94 -17.61
CA THR A 86 -4.32 12.30 -16.99
C THR A 86 -4.89 11.11 -16.18
N PRO A 87 -5.83 11.35 -15.27
CA PRO A 87 -6.57 10.27 -14.61
C PRO A 87 -7.28 9.33 -15.59
N GLU A 88 -7.82 9.87 -16.68
CA GLU A 88 -8.51 9.12 -17.72
C GLU A 88 -7.55 8.16 -18.45
N GLU A 89 -6.35 8.61 -18.80
CA GLU A 89 -5.32 7.78 -19.41
C GLU A 89 -4.87 6.65 -18.50
N ILE A 90 -4.82 6.86 -17.17
CA ILE A 90 -4.51 5.82 -16.19
C ILE A 90 -5.62 4.77 -16.19
N ARG A 91 -6.89 5.21 -16.10
CA ARG A 91 -8.06 4.33 -16.10
C ARG A 91 -8.17 3.51 -17.39
N GLU A 92 -7.91 4.13 -18.54
CA GLU A 92 -7.93 3.45 -19.84
C GLU A 92 -6.82 2.41 -19.95
N ARG A 93 -5.59 2.77 -19.57
CA ARG A 93 -4.43 1.88 -19.70
C ARG A 93 -4.48 0.68 -18.75
N TYR A 94 -4.98 0.88 -17.53
CA TYR A 94 -4.94 -0.12 -16.46
C TYR A 94 -6.33 -0.57 -16.00
N HIS A 95 -7.34 -0.47 -16.87
CA HIS A 95 -8.73 -0.73 -16.51
C HIS A 95 -8.97 -2.13 -15.92
N ASP A 96 -8.22 -3.15 -16.38
CA ASP A 96 -8.32 -4.53 -15.89
C ASP A 96 -7.53 -4.78 -14.59
N GLN A 97 -6.56 -3.91 -14.29
CA GLN A 97 -5.67 -4.05 -13.14
C GLN A 97 -6.09 -3.18 -11.97
N ILE A 98 -6.73 -2.04 -12.21
CA ILE A 98 -7.19 -1.14 -11.14
C ILE A 98 -8.31 -1.83 -10.35
N VAL A 99 -8.10 -1.94 -9.05
CA VAL A 99 -9.06 -2.53 -8.10
C VAL A 99 -9.66 -1.51 -7.14
N MET A 100 -9.02 -0.32 -7.03
CA MET A 100 -9.55 0.84 -6.30
C MET A 100 -9.16 2.11 -7.04
N ASP A 101 -10.06 3.09 -7.07
CA ASP A 101 -9.90 4.41 -7.71
C ASP A 101 -10.74 5.39 -6.87
N GLU A 102 -10.10 6.12 -5.94
CA GLU A 102 -10.80 6.84 -4.89
C GLU A 102 -10.14 8.17 -4.56
N ASP A 103 -10.98 9.16 -4.22
CA ASP A 103 -10.53 10.39 -3.56
C ASP A 103 -10.17 10.09 -2.11
N ILE A 104 -9.08 10.68 -1.65
CA ILE A 104 -8.58 10.49 -0.28
C ILE A 104 -9.21 11.55 0.63
N PRO A 105 -9.79 11.14 1.78
CA PRO A 105 -10.34 12.08 2.74
C PRO A 105 -9.31 13.15 3.16
N GLU A 106 -9.74 14.41 3.20
CA GLU A 106 -8.89 15.58 3.50
C GLU A 106 -8.05 15.40 4.78
N ILE A 107 -8.63 14.75 5.80
CA ILE A 107 -7.96 14.54 7.09
C ILE A 107 -6.67 13.71 7.00
N ILE A 108 -6.54 12.86 5.98
CA ILE A 108 -5.36 12.01 5.75
C ILE A 108 -4.62 12.34 4.45
N SER A 109 -5.13 13.27 3.64
CA SER A 109 -4.53 13.63 2.34
C SER A 109 -3.11 14.16 2.48
N GLY A 110 -2.80 14.82 3.60
CA GLY A 110 -1.44 15.28 3.91
C GLY A 110 -0.38 14.19 3.86
N ALA A 111 -0.72 12.98 4.30
CA ALA A 111 0.17 11.81 4.28
C ALA A 111 0.03 10.98 2.99
N MET A 112 -1.22 10.77 2.53
CA MET A 112 -1.54 9.77 1.51
C MET A 112 -1.68 10.32 0.09
N GLY A 113 -1.84 11.63 -0.10
CA GLY A 113 -2.20 12.26 -1.36
C GLY A 113 -3.67 12.66 -1.39
N ASP A 114 -4.16 13.18 -2.52
CA ASP A 114 -5.54 13.66 -2.66
C ASP A 114 -6.42 12.68 -3.43
N HIS A 115 -5.81 11.87 -4.31
CA HIS A 115 -6.45 10.82 -5.07
C HIS A 115 -5.54 9.62 -5.20
N MET A 116 -6.09 8.41 -5.25
CA MET A 116 -5.30 7.19 -5.35
C MET A 116 -5.88 6.16 -6.31
N TRP A 117 -5.00 5.37 -6.89
CA TRP A 117 -5.31 4.10 -7.55
C TRP A 117 -4.60 2.97 -6.83
N THR A 118 -5.31 1.87 -6.59
CA THR A 118 -4.69 0.60 -6.22
C THR A 118 -4.82 -0.34 -7.40
N ALA A 119 -3.72 -0.91 -7.83
CA ALA A 119 -3.68 -1.89 -8.91
C ALA A 119 -3.20 -3.25 -8.42
N ARG A 120 -3.74 -4.32 -9.03
CA ARG A 120 -3.33 -5.71 -8.84
C ARG A 120 -2.64 -6.19 -10.09
N LEU A 121 -1.37 -6.55 -9.97
CA LEU A 121 -0.45 -6.82 -11.08
C LEU A 121 0.21 -8.19 -10.91
N ASP A 122 0.54 -8.85 -12.01
CA ASP A 122 1.06 -10.21 -12.02
C ASP A 122 2.57 -10.26 -11.76
N THR A 123 3.31 -9.25 -12.22
CA THR A 123 4.77 -9.23 -12.15
C THR A 123 5.32 -7.96 -11.49
N GLU A 124 6.58 -8.04 -11.07
CA GLU A 124 7.28 -6.91 -10.48
C GLU A 124 7.53 -5.79 -11.50
N GLU A 125 7.80 -6.16 -12.75
CA GLU A 125 8.00 -5.21 -13.85
C GLU A 125 6.72 -4.41 -14.13
N GLN A 126 5.56 -5.07 -14.15
CA GLN A 126 4.27 -4.39 -14.30
C GLN A 126 3.98 -3.45 -13.12
N LYS A 127 4.36 -3.84 -11.90
CA LYS A 127 4.27 -3.00 -10.71
C LYS A 127 5.10 -1.71 -10.88
N ASP A 128 6.35 -1.84 -11.31
CA ASP A 128 7.24 -0.70 -11.51
C ASP A 128 6.73 0.20 -12.64
N GLU A 129 6.30 -0.38 -13.76
CA GLU A 129 5.70 0.35 -14.88
C GLU A 129 4.45 1.14 -14.46
N PHE A 130 3.57 0.54 -13.65
CA PHE A 130 2.38 1.21 -13.14
C PHE A 130 2.75 2.41 -12.27
N ILE A 131 3.70 2.24 -11.33
CA ILE A 131 4.16 3.32 -10.45
C ILE A 131 4.75 4.46 -11.28
N ASP A 132 5.64 4.14 -12.21
CA ASP A 132 6.31 5.13 -13.07
C ASP A 132 5.29 5.90 -13.93
N PHE A 133 4.31 5.21 -14.50
CA PHE A 133 3.26 5.85 -15.30
C PHE A 133 2.40 6.78 -14.46
N VAL A 134 1.91 6.30 -13.31
CA VAL A 134 1.05 7.11 -12.43
C VAL A 134 1.79 8.30 -11.85
N GLN A 135 3.08 8.15 -11.48
CA GLN A 135 3.86 9.18 -10.81
C GLN A 135 4.65 10.10 -11.75
N ALA A 136 4.62 9.87 -13.07
CA ALA A 136 5.34 10.68 -14.05
C ALA A 136 4.94 12.15 -13.97
N THR A 137 5.92 13.04 -13.78
CA THR A 137 5.71 14.49 -13.65
C THR A 137 6.55 15.26 -14.66
N TRP A 138 6.05 16.40 -15.09
CA TRP A 138 6.87 17.37 -15.84
C TRP A 138 7.97 17.92 -14.92
N GLN A 139 9.19 17.97 -15.44
CA GLN A 139 10.34 18.60 -14.77
C GLN A 139 10.23 20.11 -14.80
#